data_f07f9e1b942fd20086759941d104898e
#
_entry.id   f07f9e1b942fd20086759941d104898e
#
_cell.length_a   1.000
_cell.length_b   1.000
_cell.length_c   1.000
_cell.angle_alpha   90.00
_cell.angle_beta   90.00
_cell.angle_gamma   90.00
#
_symmetry.space_group_name_H-M   'P 1'
#
loop_
_entity.id
_entity.type
_entity.pdbx_description
1 polymer ?
#
loop_
_entity_poly.entity_id
_entity_poly.type
_entity_poly.pdbx_seq_one_letter_code
_entity_poly.pdbx_strand_id
1 'polypeptide(L)'
;MKKHRKIRLAALVTTPAAEFDSTNEDVQFKLLGMYGDDNYALLSFQLTAADGISLDGKMLPYTVYIDGVLQDLGEMGDAVTVRERNGAYYCNLLIDHIGLRGKALDLTFQNLYTQEQYDKVYQQVTDYENELQQDYIRQLWGEDVLNSLEKDTLPENFDVEAWKAYRIAHGYPQKISE
;
A
#
# COMPACT_ATOMS: atom_id res chain seq x y z
N MET A 1 -6.78 18.67 -5.84
CA MET A 1 -6.14 18.43 -4.52
C MET A 1 -6.41 16.98 -4.16
N LYS A 2 -5.39 16.14 -4.14
CA LYS A 2 -5.53 14.74 -3.73
C LYS A 2 -5.65 14.67 -2.22
N LYS A 3 -6.70 14.02 -1.73
CA LYS A 3 -6.95 13.88 -0.29
C LYS A 3 -6.56 12.47 0.13
N HIS A 4 -5.48 12.35 0.90
CA HIS A 4 -5.07 11.09 1.53
C HIS A 4 -5.82 10.90 2.85
N ARG A 5 -6.10 9.64 3.19
CA ARG A 5 -6.72 9.27 4.47
C ARG A 5 -5.68 8.56 5.32
N LYS A 6 -5.42 9.09 6.49
CA LYS A 6 -4.51 8.48 7.45
C LYS A 6 -5.31 7.85 8.59
N ILE A 7 -5.01 6.59 8.88
CA ILE A 7 -5.56 5.86 10.03
C ILE A 7 -4.37 5.43 10.89
N ARG A 8 -4.37 5.83 12.14
CA ARG A 8 -3.36 5.41 13.10
C ARG A 8 -3.94 4.39 14.07
N LEU A 9 -3.30 3.24 14.17
CA LEU A 9 -3.69 2.14 15.04
C LEU A 9 -2.64 1.97 16.12
N ALA A 10 -3.03 2.13 17.38
CA ALA A 10 -2.12 1.89 18.50
C ALA A 10 -2.30 0.47 19.03
N ALA A 11 -1.23 -0.32 18.97
CA ALA A 11 -0.99 -1.62 19.61
C ALA A 11 -2.00 -2.77 19.38
N LEU A 12 -1.50 -3.86 18.86
CA LEU A 12 -2.17 -5.16 18.64
C LEU A 12 -2.62 -5.90 19.93
N VAL A 13 -2.68 -5.27 21.07
CA VAL A 13 -3.07 -5.90 22.33
C VAL A 13 -4.08 -5.02 23.04
N THR A 14 -5.33 -5.48 23.12
CA THR A 14 -6.48 -4.89 23.81
C THR A 14 -7.06 -3.62 23.17
N THR A 15 -8.27 -3.72 22.67
CA THR A 15 -9.14 -2.65 22.13
C THR A 15 -8.38 -1.51 21.43
N PRO A 16 -8.24 -1.53 20.11
CA PRO A 16 -7.46 -0.52 19.41
C PRO A 16 -8.09 0.85 19.60
N ALA A 17 -7.34 1.80 20.14
CA ALA A 17 -7.67 3.20 19.95
C ALA A 17 -7.30 3.52 18.50
N ALA A 18 -8.30 3.61 17.63
CA ALA A 18 -8.09 4.03 16.25
C ALA A 18 -8.37 5.53 16.16
N GLU A 19 -7.39 6.32 15.78
CA GLU A 19 -7.58 7.69 15.38
C GLU A 19 -7.85 7.73 13.88
N PHE A 20 -9.00 8.29 13.49
CA PHE A 20 -9.37 8.45 12.10
C PHE A 20 -9.23 9.91 11.70
N ASP A 21 -8.33 10.20 10.79
CA ASP A 21 -8.32 11.47 10.07
C ASP A 21 -8.96 11.26 8.69
N SER A 22 -10.27 11.51 8.63
CA SER A 22 -11.03 11.42 7.38
C SER A 22 -11.21 12.83 6.81
N THR A 23 -10.37 13.20 5.87
CA THR A 23 -10.47 14.48 5.15
C THR A 23 -11.39 14.44 3.92
N ASN A 24 -11.99 13.30 3.61
CA ASN A 24 -12.90 13.16 2.47
C ASN A 24 -14.34 13.04 2.95
N GLU A 25 -15.16 14.02 2.60
CA GLU A 25 -16.58 14.08 2.95
C GLU A 25 -17.41 13.02 2.22
N ASP A 26 -16.91 12.48 1.09
CA ASP A 26 -17.65 11.57 0.21
C ASP A 26 -17.69 10.12 0.69
N VAL A 27 -16.69 9.69 1.47
CA VAL A 27 -16.62 8.32 2.01
C VAL A 27 -16.07 8.32 3.43
N GLN A 28 -16.78 7.73 4.34
CA GLN A 28 -16.35 7.55 5.73
C GLN A 28 -15.89 6.12 5.97
N PHE A 29 -14.85 5.96 6.79
CA PHE A 29 -14.34 4.68 7.22
C PHE A 29 -14.66 4.43 8.69
N LYS A 30 -15.07 3.21 8.98
CA LYS A 30 -15.23 2.72 10.35
C LYS A 30 -14.46 1.42 10.51
N LEU A 31 -13.49 1.38 11.40
CA LEU A 31 -12.86 0.12 11.80
C LEU A 31 -13.87 -0.72 12.57
N LEU A 32 -14.14 -1.93 12.07
CA LEU A 32 -15.03 -2.89 12.73
C LEU A 32 -14.29 -3.79 13.70
N GLY A 33 -13.04 -4.12 13.35
CA GLY A 33 -12.21 -4.97 14.16
C GLY A 33 -10.81 -5.13 13.61
N MET A 34 -9.91 -5.51 14.51
CA MET A 34 -8.55 -5.90 14.19
C MET A 34 -8.27 -7.21 14.90
N TYR A 35 -7.71 -8.16 14.16
CA TYR A 35 -7.29 -9.46 14.64
C TYR A 35 -5.89 -9.75 14.11
N GLY A 36 -5.04 -10.31 14.95
CA GLY A 36 -3.70 -10.66 14.53
C GLY A 36 -2.83 -11.17 15.66
N ASP A 37 -1.60 -11.50 15.32
CA ASP A 37 -0.55 -11.93 16.23
C ASP A 37 0.77 -11.20 15.93
N ASP A 38 1.90 -11.84 16.21
CA ASP A 38 3.21 -11.26 15.97
C ASP A 38 3.62 -11.25 14.48
N ASN A 39 2.90 -11.96 13.62
CA ASN A 39 3.26 -12.17 12.23
C ASN A 39 2.29 -11.54 11.25
N TYR A 40 1.06 -11.25 11.65
CA TYR A 40 0.06 -10.64 10.77
C TYR A 40 -0.96 -9.81 11.53
N ALA A 41 -1.59 -8.88 10.80
CA ALA A 41 -2.76 -8.14 11.25
C ALA A 41 -3.84 -8.15 10.17
N LEU A 42 -5.05 -8.62 10.53
CA LEU A 42 -6.24 -8.52 9.70
C LEU A 42 -7.12 -7.38 10.24
N LEU A 43 -7.39 -6.40 9.39
CA LEU A 43 -8.24 -5.26 9.72
C LEU A 43 -9.50 -5.31 8.86
N SER A 44 -10.64 -5.09 9.48
CA SER A 44 -11.93 -5.05 8.81
C SER A 44 -12.53 -3.65 8.93
N PHE A 45 -12.92 -3.09 7.80
CA PHE A 45 -13.51 -1.76 7.72
C PHE A 45 -14.90 -1.82 7.09
N GLN A 46 -15.78 -0.99 7.61
CA GLN A 46 -17.01 -0.58 6.94
C GLN A 46 -16.81 0.80 6.32
N LEU A 47 -17.29 0.96 5.10
CA LEU A 47 -17.27 2.23 4.38
C LEU A 47 -18.71 2.73 4.20
N THR A 48 -18.89 4.02 4.35
CA THR A 48 -20.14 4.70 4.04
C THR A 48 -19.85 5.73 2.96
N ALA A 49 -20.57 5.67 1.86
CA ALA A 49 -20.46 6.63 0.77
C ALA A 49 -21.54 7.73 0.90
N ALA A 50 -21.28 8.89 0.32
CA ALA A 50 -22.31 9.89 0.08
C ALA A 50 -23.38 9.33 -0.87
N ASP A 51 -24.59 9.91 -0.80
CA ASP A 51 -25.73 9.47 -1.58
C ASP A 51 -25.43 9.37 -3.09
N GLY A 52 -25.81 8.24 -3.68
CA GLY A 52 -25.65 7.98 -5.11
C GLY A 52 -24.27 7.46 -5.52
N ILE A 53 -23.33 7.27 -4.60
CA ILE A 53 -21.99 6.74 -4.89
C ILE A 53 -21.96 5.24 -4.57
N SER A 54 -21.74 4.40 -5.59
CA SER A 54 -21.46 2.97 -5.38
C SER A 54 -19.98 2.74 -5.18
N LEU A 55 -19.64 2.01 -4.12
CA LEU A 55 -18.27 1.59 -3.81
C LEU A 55 -18.00 0.13 -4.15
N ASP A 56 -19.03 -0.64 -4.54
CA ASP A 56 -18.85 -2.06 -4.85
C ASP A 56 -17.89 -2.28 -6.02
N GLY A 57 -16.97 -3.20 -5.85
CA GLY A 57 -15.92 -3.51 -6.83
C GLY A 57 -14.84 -2.44 -6.98
N LYS A 58 -14.88 -1.34 -6.20
CA LYS A 58 -13.80 -0.36 -6.23
C LYS A 58 -12.54 -0.90 -5.58
N MET A 59 -11.40 -0.53 -6.15
CA MET A 59 -10.07 -0.80 -5.62
C MET A 59 -9.62 0.37 -4.73
N LEU A 60 -9.10 0.05 -3.57
CA LEU A 60 -8.63 1.01 -2.57
C LEU A 60 -7.15 0.72 -2.25
N PRO A 61 -6.21 1.38 -2.94
CA PRO A 61 -4.79 1.28 -2.63
C PRO A 61 -4.48 1.89 -1.26
N TYR A 62 -3.47 1.32 -0.60
CA TYR A 62 -3.04 1.78 0.71
C TYR A 62 -1.53 1.69 0.87
N THR A 63 -1.00 2.41 1.85
CA THR A 63 0.36 2.29 2.34
C THR A 63 0.36 2.01 3.83
N VAL A 64 1.36 1.27 4.31
CA VAL A 64 1.51 0.89 5.71
C VAL A 64 2.81 1.46 6.25
N TYR A 65 2.74 2.06 7.42
CA TYR A 65 3.91 2.42 8.21
C TYR A 65 3.88 1.62 9.52
N ILE A 66 5.00 1.03 9.88
CA ILE A 66 5.18 0.33 11.16
C ILE A 66 6.17 1.14 11.99
N ASP A 67 5.76 1.65 13.16
CA ASP A 67 6.53 2.59 13.98
C ASP A 67 7.08 3.80 13.17
N GLY A 68 6.29 4.29 12.23
CA GLY A 68 6.64 5.42 11.37
C GLY A 68 7.56 5.07 10.19
N VAL A 69 7.94 3.80 10.02
CA VAL A 69 8.74 3.33 8.90
C VAL A 69 7.81 2.78 7.80
N LEU A 70 7.90 3.37 6.59
CA LEU A 70 7.17 2.88 5.43
C LEU A 70 7.54 1.43 5.15
N GLN A 71 6.53 0.59 5.01
CA GLN A 71 6.72 -0.80 4.62
C GLN A 71 6.65 -0.93 3.11
N ASP A 72 7.64 -1.58 2.56
CA ASP A 72 7.59 -2.09 1.21
C ASP A 72 6.88 -3.45 1.28
N LEU A 73 5.58 -3.45 1.00
CA LEU A 73 4.74 -4.65 1.04
C LEU A 73 4.87 -5.48 -0.25
N GLY A 74 5.92 -5.27 -1.03
CA GLY A 74 6.15 -5.93 -2.31
C GLY A 74 5.59 -5.13 -3.48
N GLU A 75 5.15 -5.83 -4.51
CA GLU A 75 4.63 -5.22 -5.72
C GLU A 75 3.46 -4.30 -5.38
N MET A 76 3.71 -3.01 -5.57
CA MET A 76 2.71 -1.95 -5.53
C MET A 76 1.65 -2.11 -4.46
N GLY A 77 1.78 -1.26 -3.50
CA GLY A 77 0.83 -1.09 -2.42
C GLY A 77 -0.46 -1.84 -2.65
N ASP A 78 -0.62 -2.93 -1.93
CA ASP A 78 -1.79 -3.78 -2.07
C ASP A 78 -3.04 -2.92 -2.14
N ALA A 79 -3.90 -3.20 -3.08
CA ALA A 79 -5.21 -2.60 -3.09
C ALA A 79 -6.21 -3.60 -2.54
N VAL A 80 -7.07 -3.13 -1.66
CA VAL A 80 -8.21 -3.94 -1.22
C VAL A 80 -9.43 -3.64 -2.07
N THR A 81 -10.17 -4.69 -2.40
CA THR A 81 -11.45 -4.54 -3.10
C THR A 81 -12.56 -4.26 -2.10
N VAL A 82 -13.32 -3.22 -2.34
CA VAL A 82 -14.54 -2.92 -1.59
C VAL A 82 -15.67 -3.82 -2.07
N ARG A 83 -16.44 -4.39 -1.15
CA ARG A 83 -17.58 -5.27 -1.45
C ARG A 83 -18.84 -4.80 -0.73
N GLU A 84 -19.94 -4.83 -1.45
CA GLU A 84 -21.25 -4.59 -0.86
C GLU A 84 -21.80 -5.86 -0.19
N ARG A 85 -22.39 -5.66 0.99
CA ARG A 85 -23.19 -6.67 1.70
C ARG A 85 -24.37 -5.99 2.40
N ASN A 86 -25.57 -6.39 2.05
CA ASN A 86 -26.81 -5.89 2.68
C ASN A 86 -26.91 -4.36 2.74
N GLY A 87 -26.53 -3.68 1.66
CA GLY A 87 -26.58 -2.23 1.56
C GLY A 87 -25.46 -1.49 2.29
N ALA A 88 -24.43 -2.19 2.76
CA ALA A 88 -23.24 -1.58 3.34
C ALA A 88 -21.98 -2.06 2.62
N TYR A 89 -20.94 -1.24 2.62
CA TYR A 89 -19.67 -1.54 1.95
C TYR A 89 -18.61 -1.97 2.97
N TYR A 90 -17.81 -2.96 2.60
CA TYR A 90 -16.78 -3.53 3.47
C TYR A 90 -15.47 -3.76 2.70
N CYS A 91 -14.35 -3.62 3.39
CA CYS A 91 -13.07 -4.13 2.92
C CYS A 91 -12.29 -4.77 4.08
N ASN A 92 -11.42 -5.72 3.75
CA ASN A 92 -10.52 -6.36 4.69
C ASN A 92 -9.08 -6.18 4.19
N LEU A 93 -8.21 -5.84 5.11
CA LEU A 93 -6.79 -5.63 4.87
C LEU A 93 -6.00 -6.64 5.69
N LEU A 94 -5.14 -7.42 5.03
CA LEU A 94 -4.17 -8.29 5.67
C LEU A 94 -2.80 -7.64 5.57
N ILE A 95 -2.15 -7.42 6.72
CA ILE A 95 -0.75 -7.00 6.81
C ILE A 95 0.04 -8.21 7.28
N ASP A 96 0.93 -8.70 6.44
CA ASP A 96 1.86 -9.79 6.76
C ASP A 96 3.24 -9.19 7.08
N HIS A 97 3.66 -9.28 8.32
CA HIS A 97 4.93 -8.73 8.77
C HIS A 97 5.31 -9.35 10.12
N ILE A 98 6.57 -9.76 10.25
CA ILE A 98 7.10 -10.33 11.49
C ILE A 98 7.37 -9.22 12.52
N GLY A 99 7.00 -9.46 13.77
CA GLY A 99 7.28 -8.55 14.89
C GLY A 99 6.28 -7.40 15.02
N LEU A 100 5.00 -7.63 14.68
CA LEU A 100 3.93 -6.62 14.76
C LEU A 100 3.48 -6.32 16.20
N ARG A 101 3.70 -7.25 17.13
CA ARG A 101 3.22 -7.08 18.51
C ARG A 101 3.80 -5.84 19.17
N GLY A 102 2.92 -4.97 19.67
CA GLY A 102 3.30 -3.72 20.33
C GLY A 102 3.75 -2.60 19.38
N LYS A 103 3.69 -2.82 18.07
CA LYS A 103 4.03 -1.83 17.07
C LYS A 103 2.85 -0.90 16.77
N ALA A 104 3.14 0.35 16.45
CA ALA A 104 2.16 1.28 15.91
C ALA A 104 2.01 1.04 14.41
N LEU A 105 0.77 0.87 13.95
CA LEU A 105 0.44 0.78 12.53
C LEU A 105 -0.23 2.07 12.08
N ASP A 106 0.36 2.76 11.11
CA ASP A 106 -0.25 3.87 10.41
C ASP A 106 -0.63 3.41 9.00
N LEU A 107 -1.90 3.58 8.65
CA LEU A 107 -2.43 3.24 7.33
C LEU A 107 -2.82 4.52 6.60
N THR A 108 -2.43 4.63 5.35
CA THR A 108 -2.90 5.69 4.47
C THR A 108 -3.60 5.06 3.29
N PHE A 109 -4.90 5.33 3.15
CA PHE A 109 -5.67 4.94 1.99
C PHE A 109 -5.60 6.04 0.94
N GLN A 110 -5.43 5.62 -0.31
CA GLN A 110 -5.45 6.49 -1.47
C GLN A 110 -6.88 6.67 -2.01
N ASN A 111 -6.99 7.20 -3.23
CA ASN A 111 -8.28 7.35 -3.88
C ASN A 111 -8.90 5.99 -4.22
N LEU A 112 -10.22 5.93 -4.28
CA LEU A 112 -10.97 4.79 -4.79
C LEU A 112 -10.91 4.80 -6.32
N TYR A 113 -10.52 3.67 -6.90
CA TYR A 113 -10.41 3.47 -8.34
C TYR A 113 -11.42 2.44 -8.82
N THR A 114 -11.88 2.56 -10.07
CA THR A 114 -12.42 1.39 -10.78
C THR A 114 -11.27 0.42 -11.08
N GLN A 115 -11.59 -0.85 -11.41
CA GLN A 115 -10.56 -1.80 -11.81
C GLN A 115 -9.71 -1.25 -12.97
N GLU A 116 -10.34 -0.70 -14.01
CA GLU A 116 -9.63 -0.13 -15.17
C GLU A 116 -8.69 1.03 -14.78
N GLN A 117 -9.13 1.91 -13.88
CA GLN A 117 -8.30 3.01 -13.39
C GLN A 117 -7.12 2.48 -12.58
N TYR A 118 -7.38 1.48 -11.74
CA TYR A 118 -6.35 0.83 -10.94
C TYR A 118 -5.30 0.15 -11.82
N ASP A 119 -5.72 -0.60 -12.83
CA ASP A 119 -4.81 -1.27 -13.77
C ASP A 119 -3.90 -0.28 -14.50
N LYS A 120 -4.42 0.89 -14.87
CA LYS A 120 -3.60 1.97 -15.47
C LYS A 120 -2.57 2.53 -14.47
N VAL A 121 -2.99 2.77 -13.25
CA VAL A 121 -2.08 3.24 -12.18
C VAL A 121 -1.03 2.16 -11.89
N TYR A 122 -1.45 0.91 -11.81
CA TYR A 122 -0.56 -0.23 -11.63
C TYR A 122 0.51 -0.32 -12.73
N GLN A 123 0.13 -0.15 -13.98
CA GLN A 123 1.08 -0.16 -15.08
C GLN A 123 2.10 1.00 -14.95
N GLN A 124 1.63 2.22 -14.65
CA GLN A 124 2.53 3.36 -14.45
C GLN A 124 3.55 3.13 -13.32
N VAL A 125 3.11 2.48 -12.26
CA VAL A 125 3.98 2.13 -11.12
C VAL A 125 5.02 1.12 -11.52
N THR A 126 4.59 0.05 -12.19
CA THR A 126 5.48 -0.99 -12.67
C THR A 126 6.53 -0.42 -13.65
N ASP A 127 6.09 0.45 -14.56
CA ASP A 127 7.00 1.12 -15.49
C ASP A 127 8.03 1.97 -14.74
N TYR A 128 7.58 2.74 -13.75
CA TYR A 128 8.49 3.55 -12.93
C TYR A 128 9.45 2.71 -12.10
N GLU A 129 9.00 1.61 -11.51
CA GLU A 129 9.87 0.69 -10.77
C GLU A 129 10.94 0.07 -11.69
N ASN A 130 10.54 -0.33 -12.90
CA ASN A 130 11.47 -0.85 -13.89
C ASN A 130 12.54 0.19 -14.29
N GLU A 131 12.15 1.44 -14.50
CA GLU A 131 13.09 2.53 -14.76
C GLU A 131 14.06 2.73 -13.59
N LEU A 132 13.56 2.77 -12.36
CA LEU A 132 14.39 2.88 -11.16
C LEU A 132 15.37 1.70 -11.02
N GLN A 133 14.90 0.48 -11.32
CA GLN A 133 15.76 -0.71 -11.25
C GLN A 133 16.88 -0.67 -12.28
N GLN A 134 16.57 -0.25 -13.50
CA GLN A 134 17.58 -0.07 -14.55
C GLN A 134 18.61 0.98 -14.14
N ASP A 135 18.17 2.11 -13.58
CA ASP A 135 19.06 3.17 -13.09
C ASP A 135 19.95 2.67 -11.93
N TYR A 136 19.37 1.93 -11.00
CA TYR A 136 20.12 1.33 -9.90
C TYR A 136 21.19 0.36 -10.38
N ILE A 137 20.84 -0.54 -11.31
CA ILE A 137 21.79 -1.49 -11.90
C ILE A 137 22.88 -0.75 -12.68
N ARG A 138 22.50 0.26 -13.47
CA ARG A 138 23.46 1.06 -14.23
C ARG A 138 24.47 1.77 -13.32
N GLN A 139 24.03 2.27 -12.18
CA GLN A 139 24.90 2.97 -11.23
C GLN A 139 25.90 2.04 -10.54
N LEU A 140 25.50 0.81 -10.22
CA LEU A 140 26.35 -0.11 -9.45
C LEU A 140 27.18 -1.07 -10.30
N TRP A 141 26.68 -1.49 -11.45
CA TRP A 141 27.35 -2.49 -12.32
C TRP A 141 27.72 -1.95 -13.70
N GLY A 142 27.19 -0.79 -14.09
CA GLY A 142 27.46 -0.16 -15.40
C GLY A 142 26.50 -0.59 -16.49
N GLU A 143 26.54 0.16 -17.60
CA GLU A 143 25.67 -0.02 -18.77
C GLU A 143 25.87 -1.39 -19.45
N ASP A 144 27.09 -1.87 -19.49
CA ASP A 144 27.41 -3.15 -20.15
C ASP A 144 26.74 -4.34 -19.45
N VAL A 145 26.70 -4.30 -18.11
CA VAL A 145 26.01 -5.34 -17.33
C VAL A 145 24.51 -5.24 -17.56
N LEU A 146 23.92 -4.04 -17.48
CA LEU A 146 22.51 -3.83 -17.74
C LEU A 146 22.08 -4.38 -19.11
N ASN A 147 22.86 -4.08 -20.16
CA ASN A 147 22.57 -4.52 -21.53
C ASN A 147 22.78 -6.02 -21.75
N SER A 148 23.51 -6.70 -20.87
CA SER A 148 23.75 -8.15 -20.94
C SER A 148 22.72 -8.98 -20.20
N LEU A 149 21.88 -8.35 -19.36
CA LEU A 149 20.85 -9.06 -18.60
C LEU A 149 19.71 -9.53 -19.52
N GLU A 150 19.31 -10.76 -19.33
CA GLU A 150 18.07 -11.27 -19.91
C GLU A 150 16.88 -10.61 -19.21
N LYS A 151 15.73 -10.60 -19.89
CA LYS A 151 14.50 -10.07 -19.33
C LYS A 151 14.20 -10.73 -17.98
N ASP A 152 13.83 -9.92 -17.00
CA ASP A 152 13.46 -10.35 -15.64
C ASP A 152 14.59 -11.01 -14.84
N THR A 153 15.86 -10.79 -15.25
CA THR A 153 17.04 -11.24 -14.49
C THR A 153 17.71 -10.09 -13.74
N LEU A 154 18.37 -10.43 -12.64
CA LEU A 154 19.12 -9.48 -11.81
C LEU A 154 20.63 -9.79 -11.88
N PRO A 155 21.49 -8.78 -11.68
CA PRO A 155 22.93 -9.01 -11.57
C PRO A 155 23.28 -10.01 -10.46
N GLU A 156 24.39 -10.73 -10.63
CA GLU A 156 24.95 -11.54 -9.57
C GLU A 156 25.29 -10.64 -8.36
N ASN A 157 24.95 -11.10 -7.16
CA ASN A 157 25.08 -10.35 -5.91
C ASN A 157 24.18 -9.09 -5.81
N PHE A 158 23.01 -9.08 -6.46
CA PHE A 158 22.02 -8.03 -6.27
C PHE A 158 21.52 -8.02 -4.83
N ASP A 159 21.72 -6.90 -4.15
CA ASP A 159 21.28 -6.69 -2.77
C ASP A 159 19.85 -6.18 -2.74
N VAL A 160 18.91 -7.07 -2.40
CA VAL A 160 17.48 -6.78 -2.35
C VAL A 160 17.14 -5.72 -1.29
N GLU A 161 17.83 -5.73 -0.13
CA GLU A 161 17.55 -4.77 0.94
C GLU A 161 18.07 -3.37 0.58
N ALA A 162 19.24 -3.30 -0.05
CA ALA A 162 19.75 -2.03 -0.58
C ALA A 162 18.84 -1.51 -1.71
N TRP A 163 18.32 -2.38 -2.56
CA TRP A 163 17.34 -2.02 -3.60
C TRP A 163 16.05 -1.47 -3.00
N LYS A 164 15.48 -2.10 -1.97
CA LYS A 164 14.30 -1.58 -1.27
C LYS A 164 14.54 -0.18 -0.70
N ALA A 165 15.68 0.02 -0.06
CA ALA A 165 16.05 1.33 0.47
C ALA A 165 16.18 2.39 -0.64
N TYR A 166 16.77 2.02 -1.79
CA TYR A 166 16.90 2.90 -2.95
C TYR A 166 15.53 3.30 -3.51
N ARG A 167 14.61 2.33 -3.71
CA ARG A 167 13.24 2.60 -4.17
C ARG A 167 12.53 3.63 -3.28
N ILE A 168 12.54 3.39 -1.97
CA ILE A 168 11.90 4.28 -0.99
C ILE A 168 12.51 5.68 -1.05
N ALA A 169 13.84 5.79 -1.13
CA ALA A 169 14.54 7.07 -1.24
C ALA A 169 14.18 7.84 -2.52
N HIS A 170 13.79 7.15 -3.58
CA HIS A 170 13.32 7.74 -4.85
C HIS A 170 11.80 7.91 -4.93
N GLY A 171 11.10 7.74 -3.81
CA GLY A 171 9.68 8.04 -3.69
C GLY A 171 8.75 6.91 -4.13
N TYR A 172 9.27 5.69 -4.36
CA TYR A 172 8.42 4.53 -4.57
C TYR A 172 7.86 4.02 -3.22
N PRO A 173 6.61 3.64 -3.12
CA PRO A 173 5.51 3.70 -4.09
C PRO A 173 4.74 5.05 -4.09
N GLN A 174 5.18 6.03 -3.31
CA GLN A 174 4.43 7.28 -3.06
C GLN A 174 4.35 8.21 -4.27
N LYS A 175 5.37 8.17 -5.16
CA LYS A 175 5.49 9.13 -6.27
C LYS A 175 4.42 8.98 -7.35
N ILE A 176 3.68 7.88 -7.31
CA ILE A 176 2.69 7.54 -8.32
C ILE A 176 1.28 7.99 -7.91
N SER A 177 1.12 8.42 -6.70
CA SER A 177 -0.15 9.00 -6.23
C SER A 177 -0.29 10.50 -6.56
N GLU A 178 0.69 11.11 -7.20
CA GLU A 178 0.65 12.48 -7.71
C GLU A 178 0.17 12.48 -9.17
#